data_34dda3d80df941c755c8bc8d5a85d065
#
_entry.id   34dda3d80df941c755c8bc8d5a85d065
#
_cell.length_a   1.000
_cell.length_b   1.000
_cell.length_c   1.000
_cell.angle_alpha   90.00
_cell.angle_beta   90.00
_cell.angle_gamma   90.00
#
_symmetry.space_group_name_H-M   'P 1'
#
loop_
_entity.id
_entity.type
_entity.pdbx_description
1 polymer ?
#
loop_
_entity_poly.entity_id
_entity_poly.type
_entity_poly.pdbx_seq_one_letter_code
_entity_poly.pdbx_strand_id
1 'polypeptide(L)'
;MRKRNEHKYSTIIYCYDIETSSLIYGEDELQEHLQSTYLHGLASFAYRPIPHAPFIDFENEMDYNFFRTYDSISSEFERINEDAKSNDEYVKIFVHNLSYEFEAMMRNINFCIKNFNPKRFIAVAPHQPLVAAFDHLEFYDSFKILSCKSLELIGTELGVPKLKEVKGGYDQKYYWWSDLPDSEYIYNERDCKLVLYALCRYMANFTKVDNVSDIGVSNTSMIKRETRLNRNIATDKEVHTAQFTAAIELKNNEPFMEFFQNCLAGGYTHANPYAVGKIFKNVWCFDASSMHPSAMYG
;
A
#
# COMPACT_ATOMS: atom_id res chain seq x y z
N MET A 1 -21.17 23.83 7.40
CA MET A 1 -20.39 22.57 7.45
C MET A 1 -21.14 21.54 6.62
N ARG A 2 -20.62 21.11 5.46
CA ARG A 2 -21.18 19.95 4.76
C ARG A 2 -20.95 18.73 5.65
N LYS A 3 -22.01 18.03 6.06
CA LYS A 3 -21.90 16.69 6.65
C LYS A 3 -21.12 15.85 5.62
N ARG A 4 -19.96 15.36 5.98
CA ARG A 4 -19.28 14.29 5.23
C ARG A 4 -20.28 13.12 5.26
N ASN A 5 -20.75 12.68 4.12
CA ASN A 5 -21.41 11.38 4.04
C ASN A 5 -20.34 10.37 4.48
N GLU A 6 -20.49 9.85 5.68
CA GLU A 6 -19.65 8.77 6.16
C GLU A 6 -20.07 7.53 5.40
N HIS A 7 -19.21 7.08 4.48
CA HIS A 7 -19.43 5.81 3.80
C HIS A 7 -19.39 4.68 4.84
N LYS A 8 -20.40 3.83 4.81
CA LYS A 8 -20.41 2.58 5.56
C LYS A 8 -19.47 1.60 4.84
N TYR A 9 -18.58 0.97 5.56
CA TYR A 9 -17.68 -0.04 5.01
C TYR A 9 -18.04 -1.43 5.49
N SER A 10 -17.90 -2.41 4.61
CA SER A 10 -17.94 -3.83 4.98
C SER A 10 -16.90 -4.12 6.07
N THR A 11 -17.23 -5.03 6.97
CA THR A 11 -16.28 -5.55 7.96
C THR A 11 -15.26 -6.50 7.34
N ILE A 12 -15.51 -6.99 6.14
CA ILE A 12 -14.59 -7.88 5.41
C ILE A 12 -13.65 -7.02 4.57
N ILE A 13 -12.37 -7.27 4.72
CA ILE A 13 -11.31 -6.71 3.89
C ILE A 13 -10.75 -7.80 2.96
N TYR A 14 -10.27 -7.39 1.82
CA TYR A 14 -9.69 -8.28 0.81
C TYR A 14 -8.24 -7.91 0.54
N CYS A 15 -7.45 -8.90 0.13
CA CYS A 15 -6.16 -8.69 -0.52
C CYS A 15 -6.17 -9.31 -1.90
N TYR A 16 -5.75 -8.56 -2.90
CA TYR A 16 -5.60 -9.02 -4.27
C TYR A 16 -4.13 -8.95 -4.67
N ASP A 17 -3.66 -10.02 -5.32
CA ASP A 17 -2.28 -10.16 -5.80
C ASP A 17 -2.26 -10.94 -7.11
N ILE A 18 -1.27 -10.68 -7.97
CA ILE A 18 -1.12 -11.37 -9.26
C ILE A 18 0.27 -11.96 -9.42
N GLU A 19 0.32 -13.12 -10.11
CA GLU A 19 1.58 -13.69 -10.58
C GLU A 19 1.69 -13.52 -12.10
N THR A 20 2.88 -13.12 -12.54
CA THR A 20 3.13 -12.83 -13.95
C THR A 20 4.37 -13.56 -14.46
N SER A 21 4.32 -13.91 -15.75
CA SER A 21 5.47 -14.42 -16.50
C SER A 21 5.94 -13.39 -17.50
N SER A 22 7.25 -13.28 -17.65
CA SER A 22 7.84 -12.52 -18.74
C SER A 22 7.82 -13.35 -20.02
N LEU A 23 7.12 -12.87 -21.03
CA LEU A 23 7.09 -13.46 -22.35
C LEU A 23 8.02 -12.68 -23.27
N ILE A 24 8.89 -13.40 -23.97
CA ILE A 24 9.76 -12.83 -24.99
C ILE A 24 9.15 -13.14 -26.34
N TYR A 25 8.72 -12.14 -27.08
CA TYR A 25 8.24 -12.26 -28.44
C TYR A 25 9.27 -11.67 -29.42
N GLY A 26 9.55 -12.40 -30.49
CA GLY A 26 10.42 -11.99 -31.58
C GLY A 26 11.75 -12.74 -31.62
N GLU A 27 12.19 -13.11 -32.83
CA GLU A 27 13.49 -13.72 -33.09
C GLU A 27 14.56 -12.66 -33.39
N ASP A 28 14.20 -11.39 -33.54
CA ASP A 28 15.08 -10.29 -33.94
C ASP A 28 15.40 -9.33 -32.78
N GLU A 29 16.32 -8.38 -33.01
CA GLU A 29 16.88 -7.44 -32.02
C GLU A 29 15.86 -6.55 -31.27
N LEU A 30 14.60 -6.55 -31.70
CA LEU A 30 13.48 -5.90 -31.01
C LEU A 30 12.68 -6.94 -30.19
N GLN A 31 13.28 -7.48 -29.16
CA GLN A 31 12.57 -8.34 -28.21
C GLN A 31 11.64 -7.50 -27.35
N GLU A 32 10.34 -7.60 -27.56
CA GLU A 32 9.35 -7.02 -26.67
C GLU A 32 9.12 -7.95 -25.46
N HIS A 33 9.48 -7.47 -24.27
CA HIS A 33 9.16 -8.14 -23.02
C HIS A 33 7.71 -7.83 -22.63
N LEU A 34 6.81 -8.79 -22.91
CA LEU A 34 5.42 -8.70 -22.45
C LEU A 34 5.26 -9.49 -21.16
N GLN A 35 4.66 -8.86 -20.16
CA GLN A 35 4.24 -9.56 -18.95
C GLN A 35 2.82 -10.11 -19.13
N SER A 36 2.64 -11.40 -18.87
CA SER A 36 1.36 -12.07 -18.91
C SER A 36 1.00 -12.57 -17.51
N THR A 37 -0.17 -12.18 -17.02
CA THR A 37 -0.71 -12.68 -15.76
C THR A 37 -1.20 -14.11 -15.94
N TYR A 38 -0.79 -15.01 -15.06
CA TYR A 38 -1.20 -16.42 -15.12
C TYR A 38 -1.96 -16.88 -13.87
N LEU A 39 -1.91 -16.10 -12.78
CA LEU A 39 -2.61 -16.38 -11.54
C LEU A 39 -3.08 -15.09 -10.89
N HIS A 40 -4.27 -15.09 -10.35
CA HIS A 40 -4.85 -14.03 -9.55
C HIS A 40 -5.26 -14.64 -8.20
N GLY A 41 -4.78 -14.08 -7.11
CA GLY A 41 -5.16 -14.45 -5.76
C GLY A 41 -6.06 -13.41 -5.13
N LEU A 42 -7.04 -13.88 -4.39
CA LEU A 42 -7.95 -13.05 -3.62
C LEU A 42 -8.16 -13.68 -2.24
N ALA A 43 -7.54 -13.10 -1.22
CA ALA A 43 -7.81 -13.47 0.17
C ALA A 43 -8.84 -12.54 0.80
N SER A 44 -9.59 -13.03 1.77
CA SER A 44 -10.52 -12.23 2.55
C SER A 44 -10.42 -12.52 4.03
N PHE A 45 -10.72 -11.50 4.86
CA PHE A 45 -10.68 -11.60 6.30
C PHE A 45 -11.66 -10.65 6.96
N ALA A 46 -12.32 -11.10 8.02
CA ALA A 46 -13.11 -10.23 8.88
C ALA A 46 -12.18 -9.33 9.69
N TYR A 47 -12.13 -8.05 9.31
CA TYR A 47 -11.18 -7.09 9.87
C TYR A 47 -11.30 -6.97 11.38
N ARG A 48 -10.18 -7.10 12.05
CA ARG A 48 -9.97 -6.70 13.44
C ARG A 48 -8.51 -6.36 13.69
N PRO A 49 -8.18 -5.41 14.57
CA PRO A 49 -6.81 -5.24 15.03
C PRO A 49 -6.30 -6.49 15.75
N ILE A 50 -5.07 -6.90 15.44
CA ILE A 50 -4.45 -8.10 16.04
C ILE A 50 -3.20 -7.67 16.80
N PRO A 51 -3.26 -7.41 18.13
CA PRO A 51 -2.14 -6.82 18.84
C PRO A 51 -0.92 -7.75 18.92
N HIS A 52 -0.95 -8.91 19.40
CA HIS A 52 0.21 -9.81 19.54
C HIS A 52 -0.21 -11.27 19.43
N ALA A 53 -0.24 -11.79 18.23
CA ALA A 53 -0.57 -13.18 18.01
C ALA A 53 0.21 -13.76 16.82
N PRO A 54 0.56 -15.06 16.85
CA PRO A 54 1.21 -15.72 15.74
C PRO A 54 0.31 -15.75 14.49
N PHE A 55 0.93 -15.75 13.32
CA PHE A 55 0.20 -15.84 12.06
C PHE A 55 -0.68 -17.08 11.97
N ILE A 56 -0.18 -18.21 12.44
CA ILE A 56 -0.88 -19.51 12.38
C ILE A 56 -2.25 -19.49 13.06
N ASP A 57 -2.44 -18.61 14.04
CA ASP A 57 -3.73 -18.49 14.75
C ASP A 57 -4.81 -17.86 13.86
N PHE A 58 -4.40 -17.14 12.81
CA PHE A 58 -5.29 -16.39 11.91
C PHE A 58 -5.32 -16.92 10.49
N GLU A 59 -4.33 -17.71 10.09
CA GLU A 59 -4.22 -18.22 8.72
C GLU A 59 -5.46 -19.01 8.29
N ASN A 60 -6.01 -19.82 9.21
CA ASN A 60 -7.20 -20.64 8.96
C ASN A 60 -8.52 -19.85 9.00
N GLU A 61 -8.50 -18.61 9.50
CA GLU A 61 -9.65 -17.72 9.51
C GLU A 61 -9.74 -16.87 8.24
N MET A 62 -8.72 -16.90 7.40
CA MET A 62 -8.64 -16.17 6.15
C MET A 62 -9.05 -17.08 5.00
N ASP A 63 -10.07 -16.71 4.29
CA ASP A 63 -10.44 -17.38 3.05
C ASP A 63 -9.48 -16.98 1.92
N TYR A 64 -9.23 -17.90 1.00
CA TYR A 64 -8.45 -17.63 -0.19
C TYR A 64 -9.08 -18.32 -1.40
N ASN A 65 -9.19 -17.56 -2.48
CA ASN A 65 -9.63 -18.02 -3.79
C ASN A 65 -8.63 -17.61 -4.86
N PHE A 66 -8.44 -18.46 -5.85
CA PHE A 66 -7.59 -18.15 -6.99
C PHE A 66 -8.35 -18.20 -8.31
N PHE A 67 -7.87 -17.43 -9.28
CA PHE A 67 -8.44 -17.29 -10.59
C PHE A 67 -7.34 -17.34 -11.64
N ARG A 68 -7.63 -17.91 -12.81
CA ARG A 68 -6.64 -18.10 -13.86
C ARG A 68 -6.78 -17.08 -14.99
N THR A 69 -7.89 -16.38 -15.04
CA THR A 69 -8.20 -15.41 -16.10
C THR A 69 -8.73 -14.10 -15.53
N TYR A 70 -8.53 -13.02 -16.27
CA TYR A 70 -9.11 -11.73 -15.92
C TYR A 70 -10.64 -11.75 -15.90
N ASP A 71 -11.26 -12.54 -16.77
CA ASP A 71 -12.74 -12.64 -16.80
C ASP A 71 -13.27 -13.29 -15.52
N SER A 72 -12.59 -14.32 -15.02
CA SER A 72 -13.00 -14.99 -13.79
C SER A 72 -12.82 -14.11 -12.54
N ILE A 73 -11.71 -13.40 -12.41
CA ILE A 73 -11.51 -12.46 -11.28
C ILE A 73 -12.44 -11.22 -11.42
N SER A 74 -12.70 -10.75 -12.64
CA SER A 74 -13.64 -9.67 -12.88
C SER A 74 -15.06 -10.03 -12.44
N SER A 75 -15.51 -11.23 -12.74
CA SER A 75 -16.80 -11.73 -12.29
C SER A 75 -16.91 -11.81 -10.77
N GLU A 76 -15.82 -12.16 -10.09
CA GLU A 76 -15.78 -12.14 -8.63
C GLU A 76 -15.82 -10.72 -8.06
N PHE A 77 -15.09 -9.77 -8.66
CA PHE A 77 -15.17 -8.37 -8.27
C PHE A 77 -16.58 -7.78 -8.53
N GLU A 78 -17.22 -8.13 -9.63
CA GLU A 78 -18.61 -7.75 -9.90
C GLU A 78 -19.55 -8.30 -8.81
N ARG A 79 -19.40 -9.57 -8.43
CA ARG A 79 -20.18 -10.19 -7.36
C ARG A 79 -19.98 -9.44 -6.03
N ILE A 80 -18.73 -9.17 -5.63
CA ILE A 80 -18.43 -8.42 -4.39
C ILE A 80 -19.04 -7.00 -4.47
N ASN A 81 -18.96 -6.34 -5.62
CA ASN A 81 -19.53 -5.01 -5.82
C ASN A 81 -21.06 -4.99 -5.68
N GLU A 82 -21.75 -5.95 -6.27
CA GLU A 82 -23.22 -6.03 -6.17
C GLU A 82 -23.66 -6.40 -4.73
N ASP A 83 -22.93 -7.27 -4.05
CA ASP A 83 -23.16 -7.58 -2.64
C ASP A 83 -22.98 -6.31 -1.77
N ALA A 84 -21.89 -5.57 -1.96
CA ALA A 84 -21.62 -4.32 -1.26
C ALA A 84 -22.69 -3.26 -1.53
N LYS A 85 -23.09 -3.12 -2.77
CA LYS A 85 -24.15 -2.19 -3.20
C LYS A 85 -25.49 -2.52 -2.59
N SER A 86 -25.86 -3.81 -2.53
CA SER A 86 -27.11 -4.26 -1.92
C SER A 86 -27.18 -3.96 -0.42
N ASN A 87 -26.03 -3.88 0.28
CA ASN A 87 -25.89 -3.57 1.68
C ASN A 87 -25.61 -2.08 1.95
N ASP A 88 -25.55 -1.25 0.91
CA ASP A 88 -25.14 0.17 0.99
C ASP A 88 -23.77 0.33 1.68
N GLU A 89 -22.84 -0.55 1.36
CA GLU A 89 -21.49 -0.60 1.91
C GLU A 89 -20.43 -0.39 0.83
N TYR A 90 -19.23 -0.03 1.26
CA TYR A 90 -18.01 0.00 0.45
C TYR A 90 -17.06 -1.09 0.91
N VAL A 91 -16.32 -1.68 -0.01
CA VAL A 91 -15.35 -2.74 0.26
C VAL A 91 -13.94 -2.24 -0.02
N LYS A 92 -13.03 -2.45 0.93
CA LYS A 92 -11.60 -2.18 0.72
C LYS A 92 -10.88 -3.44 0.27
N ILE A 93 -10.17 -3.32 -0.84
CA ILE A 93 -9.30 -4.34 -1.41
C ILE A 93 -7.87 -3.80 -1.32
N PHE A 94 -7.02 -4.49 -0.61
CA PHE A 94 -5.62 -4.10 -0.44
C PHE A 94 -4.75 -4.81 -1.47
N VAL A 95 -3.81 -4.08 -2.04
CA VAL A 95 -2.85 -4.57 -3.03
C VAL A 95 -1.46 -4.14 -2.58
N HIS A 96 -0.50 -5.04 -2.57
CA HIS A 96 0.85 -4.67 -2.15
C HIS A 96 1.67 -4.21 -3.34
N ASN A 97 1.80 -2.89 -3.49
CA ASN A 97 2.30 -2.18 -4.66
C ASN A 97 1.26 -2.06 -5.79
N LEU A 98 0.16 -1.41 -5.46
CA LEU A 98 -0.99 -1.20 -6.37
C LEU A 98 -0.60 -0.71 -7.78
N SER A 99 0.54 -0.05 -7.95
CA SER A 99 1.00 0.41 -9.26
C SER A 99 1.11 -0.71 -10.27
N TYR A 100 1.64 -1.85 -9.85
CA TYR A 100 1.91 -2.99 -10.73
C TYR A 100 0.61 -3.69 -11.15
N GLU A 101 -0.21 -4.06 -10.17
CA GLU A 101 -1.49 -4.74 -10.42
C GLU A 101 -2.46 -3.82 -11.13
N PHE A 102 -2.45 -2.51 -10.81
CA PHE A 102 -3.30 -1.53 -11.46
C PHE A 102 -2.99 -1.40 -12.96
N GLU A 103 -1.70 -1.36 -13.33
CA GLU A 103 -1.31 -1.34 -14.74
C GLU A 103 -1.71 -2.63 -15.46
N ALA A 104 -1.56 -3.78 -14.82
CA ALA A 104 -1.98 -5.06 -15.37
C ALA A 104 -3.50 -5.13 -15.54
N MET A 105 -4.27 -4.67 -14.55
CA MET A 105 -5.74 -4.57 -14.63
C MET A 105 -6.19 -3.62 -15.73
N MET A 106 -5.54 -2.46 -15.88
CA MET A 106 -5.90 -1.45 -16.89
C MET A 106 -5.62 -1.92 -18.32
N ARG A 107 -4.62 -2.78 -18.52
CA ARG A 107 -4.35 -3.38 -19.83
C ARG A 107 -5.43 -4.39 -20.24
N ASN A 108 -6.10 -4.99 -19.30
CA ASN A 108 -7.16 -5.95 -19.53
C ASN A 108 -8.53 -5.28 -19.42
N ILE A 109 -8.89 -4.69 -20.46
CA ILE A 109 -9.91 -3.70 -20.75
C ILE A 109 -11.34 -4.13 -20.36
N ASN A 110 -11.68 -5.41 -20.42
CA ASN A 110 -13.06 -5.87 -20.15
C ASN A 110 -13.48 -5.61 -18.71
N PHE A 111 -12.56 -5.72 -17.77
CA PHE A 111 -12.77 -5.32 -16.37
C PHE A 111 -13.00 -3.81 -16.22
N CYS A 112 -12.25 -3.02 -17.01
CA CYS A 112 -12.19 -1.57 -16.83
C CYS A 112 -13.29 -0.81 -17.57
N ILE A 113 -13.79 -1.28 -18.70
CA ILE A 113 -14.55 -0.42 -19.63
C ILE A 113 -16.04 -0.37 -19.35
N LYS A 114 -16.66 -1.46 -18.88
CA LYS A 114 -18.11 -1.45 -18.72
C LYS A 114 -18.60 -0.48 -17.65
N ASN A 115 -17.78 -0.19 -16.64
CA ASN A 115 -18.18 0.65 -15.51
C ASN A 115 -17.03 1.51 -14.94
N PHE A 116 -15.89 1.64 -15.64
CA PHE A 116 -14.68 2.20 -15.09
C PHE A 116 -14.57 3.71 -15.32
N ASN A 117 -15.35 4.44 -14.57
CA ASN A 117 -15.01 5.82 -14.28
C ASN A 117 -14.62 5.85 -12.80
N PRO A 118 -13.32 5.92 -12.44
CA PRO A 118 -12.95 5.94 -11.04
C PRO A 118 -13.60 7.15 -10.38
N LYS A 119 -14.58 6.90 -9.53
CA LYS A 119 -15.25 7.95 -8.75
C LYS A 119 -14.26 8.67 -7.84
N ARG A 120 -13.16 8.02 -7.50
CA ARG A 120 -12.07 8.56 -6.71
C ARG A 120 -10.76 7.88 -7.10
N PHE A 121 -9.82 8.70 -7.52
CA PHE A 121 -8.46 8.28 -7.80
C PHE A 121 -7.49 9.20 -7.05
N ILE A 122 -6.63 8.62 -6.24
CA ILE A 122 -5.61 9.34 -5.48
C ILE A 122 -4.26 8.75 -5.85
N ALA A 123 -3.38 9.58 -6.40
CA ALA A 123 -2.01 9.22 -6.72
C ALA A 123 -1.02 10.24 -6.14
N VAL A 124 0.15 9.78 -5.75
CA VAL A 124 1.25 10.65 -5.26
C VAL A 124 2.00 11.24 -6.44
N ALA A 125 2.17 10.47 -7.50
CA ALA A 125 2.84 10.83 -8.73
C ALA A 125 2.24 10.01 -9.88
N PRO A 126 2.56 10.31 -11.15
CA PRO A 126 2.22 9.45 -12.28
C PRO A 126 2.63 8.00 -11.97
N HIS A 127 1.77 7.05 -12.31
CA HIS A 127 1.98 5.60 -12.05
C HIS A 127 2.17 5.19 -10.58
N GLN A 128 1.76 6.03 -9.62
CA GLN A 128 1.83 5.73 -8.19
C GLN A 128 0.46 5.92 -7.50
N PRO A 129 -0.54 5.11 -7.84
CA PRO A 129 -1.84 5.17 -7.19
C PRO A 129 -1.73 4.78 -5.71
N LEU A 130 -2.43 5.51 -4.86
CA LEU A 130 -2.67 5.14 -3.46
C LEU A 130 -4.04 4.49 -3.29
N VAL A 131 -5.01 5.01 -4.05
CA VAL A 131 -6.39 4.54 -4.01
C VAL A 131 -6.99 4.67 -5.41
N ALA A 132 -7.65 3.60 -5.84
CA ALA A 132 -8.50 3.59 -7.02
C ALA A 132 -9.87 3.04 -6.61
N ALA A 133 -10.91 3.87 -6.70
CA ALA A 133 -12.26 3.50 -6.27
C ALA A 133 -13.18 3.34 -7.47
N PHE A 134 -13.86 2.22 -7.53
CA PHE A 134 -14.78 1.81 -8.58
C PHE A 134 -16.11 1.41 -7.95
N ASP A 135 -17.15 2.18 -8.21
CA ASP A 135 -18.47 1.98 -7.64
C ASP A 135 -18.40 1.78 -6.11
N HIS A 136 -18.63 0.57 -5.60
CA HIS A 136 -18.52 0.23 -4.18
C HIS A 136 -17.20 -0.48 -3.80
N LEU A 137 -16.28 -0.69 -4.74
CA LEU A 137 -14.95 -1.26 -4.50
C LEU A 137 -13.89 -0.16 -4.43
N GLU A 138 -13.04 -0.24 -3.45
CA GLU A 138 -11.91 0.68 -3.26
C GLU A 138 -10.60 -0.10 -3.14
N PHE A 139 -9.72 0.02 -4.12
CA PHE A 139 -8.38 -0.57 -4.10
C PHE A 139 -7.39 0.37 -3.42
N TYR A 140 -6.66 -0.14 -2.44
CA TYR A 140 -5.70 0.59 -1.61
C TYR A 140 -4.30 0.03 -1.76
N ASP A 141 -3.30 0.89 -1.85
CA ASP A 141 -1.89 0.48 -1.82
C ASP A 141 -1.43 0.16 -0.40
N SER A 142 -1.37 -1.12 -0.04
CA SER A 142 -0.89 -1.56 1.27
C SER A 142 0.60 -1.28 1.49
N PHE A 143 1.42 -1.23 0.44
CA PHE A 143 2.83 -0.85 0.54
C PHE A 143 3.01 0.53 1.18
N LYS A 144 2.18 1.50 0.79
CA LYS A 144 2.22 2.86 1.36
C LYS A 144 1.63 2.94 2.77
N ILE A 145 0.71 2.04 3.11
CA ILE A 145 0.15 1.93 4.46
C ILE A 145 1.18 1.29 5.40
N LEU A 146 1.86 0.24 4.94
CA LEU A 146 2.85 -0.54 5.71
C LEU A 146 4.27 0.04 5.63
N SER A 147 4.39 1.36 5.57
CA SER A 147 5.67 2.10 5.63
C SER A 147 6.64 1.83 4.49
N CYS A 148 6.14 1.50 3.31
CA CYS A 148 6.93 1.18 2.11
C CYS A 148 7.91 0.01 2.32
N LYS A 149 7.53 -0.98 3.11
CA LYS A 149 8.31 -2.20 3.35
C LYS A 149 7.93 -3.28 2.35
N SER A 150 8.91 -4.05 1.88
CA SER A 150 8.65 -5.25 1.08
C SER A 150 7.96 -6.34 1.91
N LEU A 151 7.20 -7.23 1.27
CA LEU A 151 6.57 -8.37 1.96
C LEU A 151 7.59 -9.27 2.63
N GLU A 152 8.77 -9.45 2.07
CA GLU A 152 9.87 -10.21 2.67
C GLU A 152 10.30 -9.61 4.02
N LEU A 153 10.48 -8.29 4.06
CA LEU A 153 10.85 -7.59 5.30
C LEU A 153 9.71 -7.67 6.33
N ILE A 154 8.48 -7.43 5.90
CA ILE A 154 7.29 -7.52 6.74
C ILE A 154 7.15 -8.94 7.33
N GLY A 155 7.26 -9.96 6.48
CA GLY A 155 7.19 -11.35 6.90
C GLY A 155 8.27 -11.70 7.92
N THR A 156 9.49 -11.22 7.71
CA THR A 156 10.60 -11.42 8.65
C THR A 156 10.32 -10.76 10.01
N GLU A 157 9.84 -9.50 10.01
CA GLU A 157 9.49 -8.76 11.23
C GLU A 157 8.34 -9.41 12.01
N LEU A 158 7.40 -10.04 11.30
CA LEU A 158 6.24 -10.69 11.89
C LEU A 158 6.46 -12.17 12.24
N GLY A 159 7.65 -12.72 11.94
CA GLY A 159 7.94 -14.14 12.15
C GLY A 159 7.24 -15.07 11.16
N VAL A 160 6.80 -14.55 10.03
CA VAL A 160 6.14 -15.27 8.93
C VAL A 160 6.97 -15.03 7.66
N PRO A 161 8.08 -15.74 7.47
CA PRO A 161 8.92 -15.52 6.32
C PRO A 161 8.15 -15.76 5.03
N LYS A 162 8.35 -14.87 4.05
CA LYS A 162 7.86 -15.05 2.70
C LYS A 162 8.37 -16.39 2.17
N LEU A 163 7.54 -17.14 1.49
CA LEU A 163 7.99 -18.36 0.82
C LEU A 163 9.02 -17.98 -0.25
N LYS A 164 10.04 -18.81 -0.39
CA LYS A 164 11.01 -18.61 -1.46
C LYS A 164 10.33 -18.92 -2.79
N GLU A 165 10.61 -18.11 -3.79
CA GLU A 165 10.20 -18.38 -5.16
C GLU A 165 10.50 -19.84 -5.51
N VAL A 166 9.57 -20.47 -6.22
CA VAL A 166 9.73 -21.82 -6.72
C VAL A 166 10.96 -21.87 -7.62
N LYS A 167 11.71 -22.97 -7.61
CA LYS A 167 12.91 -23.15 -8.43
C LYS A 167 12.64 -22.77 -9.89
N GLY A 168 13.28 -21.70 -10.34
CA GLY A 168 13.12 -21.15 -11.69
C GLY A 168 12.79 -19.67 -11.73
N GLY A 169 12.22 -19.11 -10.67
CA GLY A 169 11.90 -17.68 -10.56
C GLY A 169 11.17 -17.15 -11.79
N TYR A 170 11.48 -15.92 -12.17
CA TYR A 170 10.91 -15.26 -13.37
C TYR A 170 11.25 -15.92 -14.71
N ASP A 171 12.14 -16.90 -14.74
CA ASP A 171 12.50 -17.66 -15.95
C ASP A 171 11.47 -18.72 -16.33
N GLN A 172 10.53 -19.07 -15.43
CA GLN A 172 9.46 -19.98 -15.74
C GLN A 172 8.37 -19.25 -16.53
N LYS A 173 7.98 -19.84 -17.66
CA LYS A 173 6.96 -19.30 -18.56
C LYS A 173 5.64 -19.98 -18.31
N TYR A 174 4.83 -19.41 -17.44
CA TYR A 174 3.46 -19.86 -17.25
C TYR A 174 2.48 -18.97 -18.04
N TYR A 175 1.43 -19.60 -18.51
CA TYR A 175 0.30 -18.95 -19.15
C TYR A 175 -0.95 -19.23 -18.34
N TRP A 176 -2.02 -18.48 -18.58
CA TRP A 176 -3.30 -18.69 -17.91
C TRP A 176 -3.87 -20.10 -18.11
N TRP A 177 -3.47 -20.82 -19.18
CA TRP A 177 -3.85 -22.21 -19.49
C TRP A 177 -2.82 -23.27 -19.07
N SER A 178 -1.69 -22.88 -18.53
CA SER A 178 -0.66 -23.82 -18.08
C SER A 178 -1.14 -24.56 -16.82
N ASP A 179 -0.73 -25.82 -16.69
CA ASP A 179 -0.85 -26.50 -15.41
C ASP A 179 0.19 -25.90 -14.46
N LEU A 180 -0.27 -25.40 -13.31
CA LEU A 180 0.59 -24.84 -12.30
C LEU A 180 0.86 -25.87 -11.19
N PRO A 181 2.09 -25.95 -10.69
CA PRO A 181 2.35 -26.73 -9.49
C PRO A 181 1.65 -26.10 -8.27
N ASP A 182 1.29 -26.93 -7.29
CA ASP A 182 0.63 -26.49 -6.04
C ASP A 182 1.43 -25.38 -5.33
N SER A 183 2.74 -25.38 -5.49
CA SER A 183 3.62 -24.37 -4.91
C SER A 183 3.32 -22.95 -5.37
N GLU A 184 2.85 -22.73 -6.60
CA GLU A 184 2.46 -21.41 -7.11
C GLU A 184 1.22 -20.88 -6.39
N TYR A 185 0.23 -21.75 -6.19
CA TYR A 185 -0.97 -21.40 -5.44
C TYR A 185 -0.67 -21.10 -3.98
N ILE A 186 0.15 -21.95 -3.33
CA ILE A 186 0.58 -21.75 -1.94
C ILE A 186 1.39 -20.47 -1.78
N TYR A 187 2.23 -20.13 -2.76
CA TYR A 187 3.02 -18.91 -2.76
C TYR A 187 2.12 -17.67 -2.80
N ASN A 188 1.22 -17.59 -3.77
CA ASN A 188 0.30 -16.46 -3.93
C ASN A 188 -0.69 -16.35 -2.75
N GLU A 189 -1.21 -17.49 -2.25
CA GLU A 189 -2.04 -17.53 -1.04
C GLU A 189 -1.31 -16.92 0.16
N ARG A 190 -0.06 -17.31 0.35
CA ARG A 190 0.77 -16.80 1.47
C ARG A 190 0.99 -15.30 1.34
N ASP A 191 1.27 -14.79 0.16
CA ASP A 191 1.49 -13.36 -0.06
C ASP A 191 0.20 -12.57 0.22
N CYS A 192 -0.95 -13.00 -0.27
CA CYS A 192 -2.24 -12.38 0.02
C CYS A 192 -2.58 -12.37 1.52
N LYS A 193 -2.47 -13.53 2.17
CA LYS A 193 -2.78 -13.67 3.61
C LYS A 193 -1.81 -12.87 4.48
N LEU A 194 -0.53 -12.82 4.11
CA LEU A 194 0.48 -12.03 4.83
C LEU A 194 0.17 -10.54 4.80
N VAL A 195 -0.32 -9.99 3.68
CA VAL A 195 -0.75 -8.60 3.59
C VAL A 195 -1.88 -8.30 4.56
N LEU A 196 -2.93 -9.14 4.60
CA LEU A 196 -4.07 -8.95 5.51
C LEU A 196 -3.65 -9.03 6.98
N TYR A 197 -2.84 -10.02 7.31
CA TYR A 197 -2.29 -10.16 8.66
C TYR A 197 -1.43 -8.95 9.06
N ALA A 198 -0.52 -8.52 8.17
CA ALA A 198 0.33 -7.37 8.40
C ALA A 198 -0.47 -6.09 8.63
N LEU A 199 -1.54 -5.86 7.85
CA LEU A 199 -2.45 -4.74 8.04
C LEU A 199 -3.11 -4.78 9.41
N CYS A 200 -3.70 -5.91 9.81
CA CYS A 200 -4.36 -6.06 11.11
C CYS A 200 -3.38 -5.88 12.28
N ARG A 201 -2.16 -6.40 12.14
CA ARG A 201 -1.06 -6.22 13.10
C ARG A 201 -0.60 -4.78 13.19
N TYR A 202 -0.43 -4.13 12.06
CA TYR A 202 0.00 -2.74 12.01
C TYR A 202 -1.06 -1.80 12.58
N MET A 203 -2.33 -2.01 12.25
CA MET A 203 -3.45 -1.20 12.75
C MET A 203 -3.62 -1.31 14.26
N ALA A 204 -3.24 -2.42 14.88
CA ALA A 204 -3.28 -2.57 16.34
C ALA A 204 -2.34 -1.60 17.12
N ASN A 205 -1.41 -0.94 16.42
CA ASN A 205 -0.55 0.08 17.02
C ASN A 205 -1.20 1.47 17.11
N PHE A 206 -2.39 1.65 16.51
CA PHE A 206 -3.09 2.93 16.49
C PHE A 206 -4.33 2.93 17.38
N THR A 207 -4.57 4.07 18.03
CA THR A 207 -5.77 4.25 18.85
C THR A 207 -7.01 4.41 17.96
N LYS A 208 -8.09 3.72 18.31
CA LYS A 208 -9.39 3.86 17.64
C LYS A 208 -9.35 3.54 16.13
N VAL A 209 -8.71 2.44 15.77
CA VAL A 209 -8.73 1.87 14.42
C VAL A 209 -9.46 0.52 14.48
N ASP A 210 -10.67 0.54 15.01
CA ASP A 210 -11.47 -0.66 15.24
C ASP A 210 -12.29 -1.06 14.01
N ASN A 211 -12.48 -0.11 13.08
CA ASN A 211 -13.31 -0.32 11.90
C ASN A 211 -12.51 -0.16 10.61
N VAL A 212 -12.98 -0.80 9.55
CA VAL A 212 -12.39 -0.68 8.21
C VAL A 212 -12.34 0.77 7.71
N SER A 213 -13.36 1.60 8.05
CA SER A 213 -13.39 3.03 7.74
C SER A 213 -12.20 3.81 8.29
N ASP A 214 -11.61 3.30 9.37
CA ASP A 214 -10.52 3.97 10.09
C ASP A 214 -9.16 3.77 9.43
N ILE A 215 -9.03 2.77 8.55
CA ILE A 215 -7.79 2.50 7.83
C ILE A 215 -7.56 3.62 6.81
N GLY A 216 -6.49 4.37 7.01
CA GLY A 216 -6.10 5.49 6.13
C GLY A 216 -5.45 5.04 4.83
N VAL A 217 -5.18 6.00 3.96
CA VAL A 217 -4.62 5.77 2.61
C VAL A 217 -3.10 5.61 2.60
N SER A 218 -2.43 5.91 3.70
CA SER A 218 -0.97 5.81 3.84
C SER A 218 -0.54 5.84 5.30
N ASN A 219 0.68 5.40 5.57
CA ASN A 219 1.30 5.51 6.89
C ASN A 219 1.25 6.94 7.45
N THR A 220 1.60 7.93 6.64
CA THR A 220 1.55 9.35 7.07
C THR A 220 0.14 9.78 7.47
N SER A 221 -0.90 9.29 6.80
CA SER A 221 -2.30 9.61 7.16
C SER A 221 -2.69 9.00 8.51
N MET A 222 -2.21 7.78 8.79
CA MET A 222 -2.42 7.10 10.07
C MET A 222 -1.72 7.81 11.22
N ILE A 223 -0.44 8.15 11.05
CA ILE A 223 0.35 8.89 12.05
C ILE A 223 -0.28 10.26 12.34
N LYS A 224 -0.70 11.00 11.31
CA LYS A 224 -1.39 12.29 11.50
C LYS A 224 -2.69 12.14 12.29
N ARG A 225 -3.45 11.07 12.04
CA ARG A 225 -4.66 10.77 12.80
C ARG A 225 -4.32 10.47 14.25
N GLU A 226 -3.37 9.58 14.51
CA GLU A 226 -2.92 9.21 15.85
C GLU A 226 -2.41 10.42 16.64
N THR A 227 -1.57 11.25 16.02
CA THR A 227 -1.08 12.49 16.62
C THR A 227 -2.21 13.44 17.02
N ARG A 228 -3.27 13.52 16.22
CA ARG A 228 -4.45 14.36 16.55
C ARG A 228 -5.25 13.78 17.71
N LEU A 229 -5.40 12.45 17.78
CA LEU A 229 -6.12 11.77 18.86
C LEU A 229 -5.36 11.89 20.20
N ASN A 230 -4.04 11.69 20.19
CA ASN A 230 -3.22 11.72 21.39
C ASN A 230 -3.03 13.13 21.97
N ARG A 231 -3.18 14.15 21.15
CA ARG A 231 -3.04 15.54 21.62
C ARG A 231 -4.18 16.05 22.48
N ASN A 232 -5.17 15.29 22.86
CA ASN A 232 -6.36 15.79 23.58
C ASN A 232 -6.93 17.13 23.06
N ILE A 233 -6.33 17.62 22.01
CA ILE A 233 -6.55 18.89 21.34
C ILE A 233 -7.87 18.83 20.57
N ALA A 234 -8.42 17.64 20.44
CA ALA A 234 -9.77 17.48 19.88
C ALA A 234 -10.86 18.19 20.72
N THR A 235 -10.57 18.45 21.98
CA THR A 235 -11.46 19.21 22.86
C THR A 235 -11.20 20.70 22.82
N ASP A 236 -10.04 21.12 22.29
CA ASP A 236 -9.66 22.51 22.25
C ASP A 236 -9.69 23.06 20.81
N LYS A 237 -10.91 23.16 20.29
CA LYS A 237 -11.19 23.77 18.99
C LYS A 237 -10.58 25.17 18.87
N GLU A 238 -10.45 25.87 19.99
CA GLU A 238 -9.88 27.20 20.08
C GLU A 238 -8.36 27.17 19.89
N VAL A 239 -7.64 26.26 20.54
CA VAL A 239 -6.18 26.10 20.36
C VAL A 239 -5.85 25.67 18.93
N HIS A 240 -6.59 24.73 18.37
CA HIS A 240 -6.40 24.31 16.98
C HIS A 240 -6.68 25.45 16.01
N THR A 241 -7.72 26.24 16.27
CA THR A 241 -8.06 27.41 15.43
C THR A 241 -6.98 28.47 15.55
N ALA A 242 -6.51 28.76 16.76
CA ALA A 242 -5.43 29.71 16.99
C ALA A 242 -4.11 29.30 16.34
N GLN A 243 -3.73 28.02 16.45
CA GLN A 243 -2.54 27.48 15.79
C GLN A 243 -2.67 27.52 14.26
N PHE A 244 -3.83 27.22 13.71
CA PHE A 244 -4.09 27.28 12.28
C PHE A 244 -4.08 28.72 11.76
N THR A 245 -4.67 29.65 12.52
CA THR A 245 -4.65 31.07 12.20
C THR A 245 -3.22 31.62 12.24
N ALA A 246 -2.47 31.29 13.28
CA ALA A 246 -1.07 31.69 13.40
C ALA A 246 -0.21 31.10 12.25
N ALA A 247 -0.47 29.85 11.85
CA ALA A 247 0.23 29.25 10.73
C ALA A 247 -0.10 29.93 9.38
N ILE A 248 -1.35 30.40 9.19
CA ILE A 248 -1.74 31.17 8.01
C ILE A 248 -1.08 32.57 8.01
N GLU A 249 -1.07 33.25 9.16
CA GLU A 249 -0.41 34.54 9.33
C GLU A 249 1.08 34.44 9.03
N LEU A 250 1.76 33.41 9.54
CA LEU A 250 3.16 33.12 9.27
C LEU A 250 3.40 32.81 7.80
N LYS A 251 2.49 32.05 7.15
CA LYS A 251 2.58 31.76 5.71
C LYS A 251 2.47 33.00 4.85
N ASN A 252 1.71 34.01 5.28
CA ASN A 252 1.55 35.28 4.58
C ASN A 252 2.69 36.27 4.87
N ASN A 253 3.62 35.94 5.76
CA ASN A 253 4.78 36.74 6.07
C ASN A 253 5.97 36.27 5.21
N GLU A 254 6.16 36.92 4.07
CA GLU A 254 7.18 36.54 3.08
C GLU A 254 8.61 36.41 3.66
N PRO A 255 9.13 37.39 4.44
CA PRO A 255 10.46 37.25 5.04
C PRO A 255 10.59 36.06 5.99
N PHE A 256 9.52 35.74 6.73
CA PHE A 256 9.51 34.59 7.65
C PHE A 256 9.45 33.27 6.87
N MET A 257 8.68 33.20 5.81
CA MET A 257 8.60 32.02 4.96
C MET A 257 9.92 31.78 4.22
N GLU A 258 10.57 32.79 3.73
CA GLU A 258 11.90 32.70 3.11
C GLU A 258 12.94 32.19 4.13
N PHE A 259 12.95 32.75 5.34
CA PHE A 259 13.79 32.25 6.43
C PHE A 259 13.49 30.78 6.74
N PHE A 260 12.21 30.41 6.86
CA PHE A 260 11.81 29.05 7.14
C PHE A 260 12.18 28.07 6.04
N GLN A 261 12.01 28.46 4.77
CA GLN A 261 12.41 27.65 3.62
C GLN A 261 13.92 27.40 3.59
N ASN A 262 14.70 28.41 3.93
CA ASN A 262 16.15 28.30 4.05
C ASN A 262 16.59 27.43 5.23
N CYS A 263 15.83 27.41 6.32
CA CYS A 263 16.09 26.56 7.48
C CYS A 263 15.61 25.11 7.30
N LEU A 264 14.57 24.90 6.50
CA LEU A 264 13.97 23.58 6.23
C LEU A 264 14.57 22.88 5.01
N ALA A 265 15.46 23.52 4.27
CA ALA A 265 16.31 22.82 3.31
C ALA A 265 17.05 21.73 4.08
N GLY A 266 16.75 20.46 3.78
CA GLY A 266 17.31 19.30 4.46
C GLY A 266 18.82 19.42 4.66
N GLY A 267 19.43 18.53 5.42
CA GLY A 267 20.82 18.66 5.83
C GLY A 267 21.73 19.16 4.70
N TYR A 268 22.53 20.17 5.02
CA TYR A 268 23.41 20.82 4.05
C TYR A 268 24.38 19.80 3.46
N THR A 269 24.13 19.39 2.22
CA THR A 269 25.02 18.48 1.50
C THR A 269 25.79 19.27 0.46
N HIS A 270 27.09 19.26 0.55
CA HIS A 270 27.96 19.84 -0.48
C HIS A 270 29.15 18.92 -0.75
N ALA A 271 29.59 18.88 -1.99
CA ALA A 271 30.85 18.23 -2.32
C ALA A 271 32.02 19.06 -1.78
N ASN A 272 32.94 18.42 -1.04
CA ASN A 272 34.17 19.09 -0.63
C ASN A 272 34.94 19.49 -1.90
N PRO A 273 35.13 20.80 -2.16
CA PRO A 273 35.80 21.26 -3.40
C PRO A 273 37.22 20.72 -3.54
N TYR A 274 37.88 20.40 -2.45
CA TYR A 274 39.23 19.81 -2.46
C TYR A 274 39.23 18.32 -2.81
N ALA A 275 38.08 17.67 -2.77
CA ALA A 275 37.87 16.26 -3.09
C ALA A 275 37.32 16.03 -4.50
N VAL A 276 36.83 17.08 -5.17
CA VAL A 276 36.27 16.96 -6.52
C VAL A 276 37.32 16.44 -7.50
N GLY A 277 36.95 15.40 -8.26
CA GLY A 277 37.84 14.76 -9.23
C GLY A 277 38.90 13.84 -8.65
N LYS A 278 38.92 13.60 -7.33
CA LYS A 278 39.86 12.69 -6.66
C LYS A 278 39.20 11.35 -6.35
N ILE A 279 39.96 10.27 -6.47
CA ILE A 279 39.55 8.93 -6.08
C ILE A 279 40.19 8.62 -4.72
N PHE A 280 39.34 8.40 -3.72
CA PHE A 280 39.76 7.99 -2.38
C PHE A 280 39.58 6.47 -2.24
N LYS A 281 40.60 5.83 -1.63
CA LYS A 281 40.53 4.41 -1.25
C LYS A 281 40.30 4.30 0.25
N ASN A 282 39.67 3.22 0.67
CA ASN A 282 39.40 2.94 2.10
C ASN A 282 38.55 4.03 2.78
N VAL A 283 37.50 4.47 2.12
CA VAL A 283 36.54 5.45 2.67
C VAL A 283 35.53 4.71 3.57
N TRP A 284 35.36 5.23 4.78
CA TRP A 284 34.34 4.78 5.73
C TRP A 284 33.18 5.75 5.72
N CYS A 285 31.97 5.23 5.65
CA CYS A 285 30.75 6.00 5.78
C CYS A 285 30.11 5.70 7.14
N PHE A 286 29.83 6.74 7.90
CA PHE A 286 29.14 6.63 9.18
C PHE A 286 27.80 7.35 9.05
N ASP A 287 26.74 6.70 9.47
CA ASP A 287 25.41 7.28 9.59
C ASP A 287 24.89 7.06 11.01
N ALA A 288 24.31 8.11 11.60
CA ALA A 288 23.73 8.03 12.92
C ALA A 288 22.21 7.77 12.79
N SER A 289 21.78 6.56 13.10
CA SER A 289 20.36 6.18 13.09
C SER A 289 19.55 7.11 13.96
N SER A 290 18.50 7.71 13.38
CA SER A 290 17.57 8.61 14.09
C SER A 290 18.25 9.80 14.80
N MET A 291 19.30 10.36 14.22
CA MET A 291 20.07 11.45 14.82
C MET A 291 19.18 12.65 15.20
N HIS A 292 18.25 13.07 14.34
CA HIS A 292 17.34 14.18 14.63
C HIS A 292 16.40 13.90 15.81
N PRO A 293 15.68 12.76 15.88
CA PRO A 293 14.92 12.42 17.07
C PRO A 293 15.77 12.33 18.32
N SER A 294 16.97 11.75 18.26
CA SER A 294 17.87 11.64 19.40
C SER A 294 18.32 13.00 19.92
N ALA A 295 18.65 13.94 19.03
CA ALA A 295 19.04 15.31 19.41
C ALA A 295 17.86 16.13 19.98
N MET A 296 16.61 15.76 19.63
CA MET A 296 15.41 16.42 20.18
C MET A 296 15.04 15.88 21.57
N TYR A 297 15.49 14.69 21.93
CA TYR A 297 15.24 14.05 23.22
C TYR A 297 16.33 14.32 24.27
N GLY A 298 17.53 14.74 23.87
CA GLY A 298 18.61 15.11 24.73
C GLY A 298 18.47 16.53 25.22
#